data_ff3a399c9af54ec8f1165d78b2f38451
#
_entry.id   ff3a399c9af54ec8f1165d78b2f38451
#
_cell.length_a   1.000
_cell.length_b   1.000
_cell.length_c   1.000
_cell.angle_alpha   90.00
_cell.angle_beta   90.00
_cell.angle_gamma   90.00
#
_symmetry.space_group_name_H-M   'P 1'
#
loop_
_entity.id
_entity.type
_entity.pdbx_description
1 polymer ?
#
loop_
_entity_poly.entity_id
_entity_poly.type
_entity_poly.pdbx_seq_one_letter_code
_entity_poly.pdbx_strand_id
1 'polypeptide(L)'
;MIKEMPELKMIEKRRFERIDLKEPAQVLVLDNKGRRVGTLRQLARGGFAMEPERTYEKDGKAHHFTIHELAEDIRADVSARVRFADNQLAGFEFVDLTPAAAVEIGIIIGKYYETGKE
;
A
#
# COMPACT_ATOMS: atom_id res chain seq x y z
N MET A 1 -34.31 -7.55 3.68
CA MET A 1 -33.49 -8.71 3.46
C MET A 1 -32.42 -8.45 2.44
N ILE A 2 -32.86 -8.34 1.22
CA ILE A 2 -31.90 -8.11 0.15
C ILE A 2 -31.21 -6.78 0.33
N LYS A 3 -31.87 -5.84 0.93
CA LYS A 3 -31.31 -4.52 1.15
C LYS A 3 -30.05 -4.55 2.02
N GLU A 4 -29.98 -5.52 2.88
CA GLU A 4 -28.81 -5.59 3.77
C GLU A 4 -27.59 -6.13 3.08
N MET A 5 -27.78 -6.86 2.00
CA MET A 5 -26.66 -7.45 1.28
C MET A 5 -25.67 -6.41 0.77
N PRO A 6 -26.15 -5.33 0.15
CA PRO A 6 -25.19 -4.31 -0.32
C PRO A 6 -24.35 -3.73 0.81
N GLU A 7 -24.95 -3.53 1.97
CA GLU A 7 -24.21 -2.99 3.08
C GLU A 7 -23.14 -3.97 3.56
N LEU A 8 -23.51 -5.23 3.62
CA LEU A 8 -22.54 -6.24 4.03
C LEU A 8 -21.39 -6.30 3.05
N LYS A 9 -21.70 -6.22 1.77
CA LYS A 9 -20.66 -6.25 0.76
C LYS A 9 -19.74 -5.05 0.90
N MET A 10 -20.28 -3.89 1.21
CA MET A 10 -19.47 -2.71 1.37
C MET A 10 -18.54 -2.83 2.57
N ILE A 11 -19.02 -3.41 3.64
CA ILE A 11 -18.18 -3.61 4.82
C ILE A 11 -17.06 -4.56 4.51
N GLU A 12 -17.37 -5.66 3.83
CA GLU A 12 -16.36 -6.63 3.45
C GLU A 12 -15.34 -6.01 2.51
N LYS A 13 -15.83 -5.21 1.59
CA LYS A 13 -14.94 -4.57 0.64
C LYS A 13 -13.95 -3.65 1.33
N ARG A 14 -14.40 -2.91 2.34
CA ARG A 14 -13.51 -2.06 3.10
C ARG A 14 -12.40 -2.87 3.76
N ARG A 15 -12.77 -3.99 4.34
CA ARG A 15 -11.79 -4.82 5.01
C ARG A 15 -10.73 -5.31 4.05
N PHE A 16 -11.11 -5.62 2.82
CA PHE A 16 -10.18 -6.11 1.83
C PHE A 16 -9.44 -5.02 1.10
N GLU A 17 -9.84 -3.76 1.28
CA GLU A 17 -9.22 -2.68 0.55
C GLU A 17 -8.08 -2.03 1.30
N ARG A 18 -7.89 -2.37 2.56
CA ARG A 18 -6.82 -1.76 3.32
C ARG A 18 -6.29 -2.73 4.35
N ILE A 19 -4.98 -2.78 4.46
CA ILE A 19 -4.31 -3.56 5.50
C ILE A 19 -3.40 -2.63 6.28
N ASP A 20 -3.22 -2.96 7.55
CA ASP A 20 -2.27 -2.30 8.43
C ASP A 20 -1.22 -3.31 8.80
N LEU A 21 0.05 -2.95 8.62
CA LEU A 21 1.15 -3.85 8.88
C LEU A 21 1.87 -3.40 10.14
N LYS A 22 1.80 -4.24 11.15
CA LYS A 22 2.43 -3.92 12.42
C LYS A 22 3.83 -4.48 12.52
N GLU A 23 4.06 -5.59 11.85
CA GLU A 23 5.39 -6.19 11.81
C GLU A 23 6.17 -5.54 10.71
N PRO A 24 7.26 -4.86 11.04
CA PRO A 24 7.85 -3.92 10.09
C PRO A 24 8.67 -4.52 8.97
N ALA A 25 9.06 -5.75 9.04
CA ALA A 25 10.10 -6.22 8.12
C ALA A 25 9.59 -6.98 6.92
N GLN A 26 8.29 -7.04 6.69
CA GLN A 26 7.77 -7.93 5.66
C GLN A 26 7.57 -7.27 4.30
N VAL A 27 7.29 -5.99 4.26
CA VAL A 27 7.02 -5.32 2.99
C VAL A 27 7.79 -4.02 2.96
N LEU A 28 8.64 -3.88 1.96
CA LEU A 28 9.50 -2.71 1.81
C LEU A 28 9.01 -1.84 0.68
N VAL A 29 9.40 -0.56 0.73
CA VAL A 29 9.16 0.35 -0.38
C VAL A 29 10.52 0.74 -0.92
N LEU A 30 10.71 0.55 -2.23
CA LEU A 30 11.96 0.81 -2.92
C LEU A 30 11.79 1.96 -3.90
N ASP A 31 12.85 2.70 -4.15
CA ASP A 31 12.80 3.73 -5.17
C ASP A 31 13.08 3.15 -6.55
N ASN A 32 13.15 3.99 -7.58
CA ASN A 32 13.33 3.52 -8.94
C ASN A 32 14.74 2.95 -9.20
N LYS A 33 15.61 3.05 -8.22
CA LYS A 33 16.94 2.45 -8.30
C LYS A 33 17.05 1.20 -7.42
N GLY A 34 15.94 0.77 -6.85
CA GLY A 34 15.92 -0.43 -6.04
C GLY A 34 16.40 -0.24 -4.62
N ARG A 35 16.55 1.00 -4.17
CA ARG A 35 17.01 1.26 -2.81
C ARG A 35 15.83 1.42 -1.89
N ARG A 36 15.95 0.89 -0.69
CA ARG A 36 14.86 1.00 0.28
C ARG A 36 14.68 2.44 0.71
N VAL A 37 13.45 2.91 0.63
CA VAL A 37 13.11 4.26 1.07
C VAL A 37 12.10 4.25 2.19
N GLY A 38 11.59 3.10 2.55
CA GLY A 38 10.69 3.00 3.68
C GLY A 38 10.20 1.59 3.90
N THR A 39 9.46 1.42 4.99
CA THR A 39 8.81 0.17 5.33
C THR A 39 7.31 0.40 5.28
N LEU A 40 6.61 -0.48 4.59
CA LEU A 40 5.18 -0.33 4.39
C LEU A 40 4.43 -0.49 5.70
N ARG A 41 3.49 0.40 5.96
CA ARG A 41 2.64 0.34 7.17
C ARG A 41 1.18 0.16 6.82
N GLN A 42 0.74 0.73 5.73
CA GLN A 42 -0.64 0.59 5.29
C GLN A 42 -0.65 0.42 3.79
N LEU A 43 -1.56 -0.39 3.31
CA LEU A 43 -1.74 -0.58 1.87
C LEU A 43 -3.22 -0.66 1.57
N ALA A 44 -3.64 0.08 0.57
CA ALA A 44 -5.01 0.07 0.09
C ALA A 44 -4.95 0.13 -1.42
N ARG A 45 -6.10 -0.02 -2.06
CA ARG A 45 -6.13 -0.01 -3.51
C ARG A 45 -5.82 1.37 -4.09
N GLY A 46 -6.05 2.42 -3.31
CA GLY A 46 -5.81 3.77 -3.78
C GLY A 46 -4.49 4.38 -3.35
N GLY A 47 -3.73 3.72 -2.48
CA GLY A 47 -2.49 4.29 -2.01
C GLY A 47 -1.89 3.51 -0.87
N PHE A 48 -0.84 4.07 -0.28
CA PHE A 48 -0.15 3.39 0.80
C PHE A 48 0.46 4.41 1.76
N ALA A 49 0.85 3.93 2.94
CA ALA A 49 1.62 4.72 3.88
C ALA A 49 2.81 3.90 4.33
N MET A 50 3.92 4.58 4.58
CA MET A 50 5.15 3.91 4.99
C MET A 50 5.84 4.70 6.08
N GLU A 51 6.69 4.01 6.84
CA GLU A 51 7.69 4.67 7.67
C GLU A 51 8.83 5.05 6.75
N PRO A 52 9.02 6.35 6.51
CA PRO A 52 10.00 6.76 5.50
C PRO A 52 11.41 6.77 6.05
N GLU A 53 12.38 6.50 5.18
CA GLU A 53 13.79 6.60 5.54
C GLU A 53 14.42 7.84 4.93
N ARG A 54 13.59 8.71 4.34
CA ARG A 54 14.02 10.00 3.83
C ARG A 54 12.85 10.95 3.92
N THR A 55 13.13 12.23 3.79
CA THR A 55 12.10 13.25 3.87
C THR A 55 11.32 13.32 2.55
N TYR A 56 10.01 13.42 2.66
CA TYR A 56 9.14 13.61 1.51
C TYR A 56 8.31 14.86 1.71
N GLU A 57 8.06 15.56 0.62
CA GLU A 57 7.28 16.79 0.65
C GLU A 57 6.11 16.66 -0.32
N LYS A 58 5.03 17.33 0.01
CA LYS A 58 3.84 17.32 -0.83
C LYS A 58 4.06 18.30 -1.98
N ASP A 59 4.80 17.87 -2.98
CA ASP A 59 5.17 18.70 -4.12
C ASP A 59 4.29 18.47 -5.34
N GLY A 60 3.30 17.60 -5.24
CA GLY A 60 2.38 17.32 -6.35
C GLY A 60 2.96 16.44 -7.43
N LYS A 61 4.21 16.02 -7.29
CA LYS A 61 4.87 15.21 -8.31
C LYS A 61 4.70 13.74 -8.05
N ALA A 62 4.63 12.97 -9.14
CA ALA A 62 4.58 11.52 -9.02
C ALA A 62 5.98 10.98 -8.85
N HIS A 63 6.11 10.05 -7.92
CA HIS A 63 7.36 9.34 -7.67
C HIS A 63 7.14 7.88 -8.01
N HIS A 64 8.19 7.23 -8.47
CA HIS A 64 8.11 5.83 -8.83
C HIS A 64 8.62 4.98 -7.67
N PHE A 65 7.83 3.98 -7.29
CA PHE A 65 8.20 3.08 -6.19
C PHE A 65 7.96 1.64 -6.61
N THR A 66 8.64 0.74 -5.92
CA THR A 66 8.31 -0.69 -5.95
C THR A 66 7.93 -1.10 -4.55
N ILE A 67 6.74 -1.65 -4.40
CA ILE A 67 6.31 -2.24 -3.14
C ILE A 67 6.70 -3.70 -3.20
N HIS A 68 7.59 -4.11 -2.30
CA HIS A 68 8.21 -5.42 -2.36
C HIS A 68 7.88 -6.23 -1.12
N GLU A 69 7.05 -7.24 -1.29
CA GLU A 69 6.71 -8.18 -0.24
C GLU A 69 7.74 -9.29 -0.26
N LEU A 70 8.42 -9.49 0.87
CA LEU A 70 9.63 -10.28 0.90
C LEU A 70 9.39 -11.77 0.94
N ALA A 71 8.35 -12.22 1.64
CA ALA A 71 8.20 -13.64 1.89
C ALA A 71 7.97 -14.43 0.61
N GLU A 72 7.21 -13.88 -0.33
CA GLU A 72 6.92 -14.56 -1.59
C GLU A 72 7.44 -13.76 -2.78
N ASP A 73 8.22 -12.72 -2.50
CA ASP A 73 8.86 -11.93 -3.56
C ASP A 73 7.84 -11.33 -4.52
N ILE A 74 6.79 -10.73 -3.96
CA ILE A 74 5.76 -10.07 -4.76
C ILE A 74 6.16 -8.62 -4.91
N ARG A 75 6.20 -8.12 -6.14
CA ARG A 75 6.63 -6.75 -6.43
C ARG A 75 5.58 -6.02 -7.23
N ALA A 76 5.22 -4.84 -6.77
CA ALA A 76 4.29 -3.97 -7.48
C ALA A 76 4.99 -2.67 -7.80
N ASP A 77 5.13 -2.38 -9.09
CA ASP A 77 5.73 -1.12 -9.55
C ASP A 77 4.62 -0.10 -9.67
N VAL A 78 4.77 1.00 -8.95
CA VAL A 78 3.71 1.99 -8.86
C VAL A 78 4.27 3.39 -9.02
N SER A 79 3.40 4.32 -9.41
CA SER A 79 3.67 5.75 -9.30
C SER A 79 2.73 6.31 -8.27
N ALA A 80 3.21 7.23 -7.45
CA ALA A 80 2.41 7.77 -6.38
C ALA A 80 2.90 9.16 -6.01
N ARG A 81 1.99 9.97 -5.47
CA ARG A 81 2.37 11.29 -5.00
C ARG A 81 2.03 11.42 -3.53
N VAL A 82 2.76 12.30 -2.87
CA VAL A 82 2.62 12.50 -1.44
C VAL A 82 1.28 13.14 -1.13
N ARG A 83 0.55 12.53 -0.19
CA ARG A 83 -0.65 13.13 0.36
C ARG A 83 -0.38 13.82 1.68
N PHE A 84 0.44 13.20 2.50
CA PHE A 84 0.88 13.81 3.76
C PHE A 84 2.22 13.19 4.12
N ALA A 85 2.99 13.91 4.90
CA ALA A 85 4.28 13.39 5.34
C ALA A 85 4.67 14.09 6.63
N ASP A 86 5.12 13.29 7.58
CA ASP A 86 5.78 13.81 8.78
C ASP A 86 6.96 12.92 9.09
N ASN A 87 7.54 13.08 10.27
CA ASN A 87 8.76 12.35 10.59
C ASN A 87 8.54 10.86 10.75
N GLN A 88 7.30 10.45 11.00
CA GLN A 88 7.04 9.06 11.33
C GLN A 88 6.29 8.32 10.23
N LEU A 89 5.53 9.03 9.42
CA LEU A 89 4.67 8.38 8.45
C LEU A 89 4.52 9.27 7.23
N ALA A 90 4.58 8.65 6.06
CA ALA A 90 4.34 9.34 4.80
C ALA A 90 3.25 8.57 4.05
N GLY A 91 2.22 9.28 3.63
CA GLY A 91 1.11 8.70 2.91
C GLY A 91 1.13 9.12 1.45
N PHE A 92 0.82 8.18 0.58
CA PHE A 92 0.92 8.33 -0.86
C PHE A 92 -0.35 7.88 -1.53
N GLU A 93 -0.67 8.53 -2.62
CA GLU A 93 -1.82 8.21 -3.45
C GLU A 93 -1.31 7.70 -4.79
N PHE A 94 -1.81 6.55 -5.24
CA PHE A 94 -1.37 6.02 -6.54
C PHE A 94 -1.82 6.93 -7.68
N VAL A 95 -0.97 7.01 -8.70
CA VAL A 95 -1.24 7.77 -9.90
C VAL A 95 -1.15 6.80 -11.08
N ASP A 96 -2.24 6.70 -11.85
CA ASP A 96 -2.25 5.86 -13.06
C ASP A 96 -1.78 4.44 -12.79
N LEU A 97 -2.40 3.81 -11.80
CA LEU A 97 -2.03 2.46 -11.42
C LEU A 97 -2.29 1.50 -12.58
N THR A 98 -1.26 0.75 -12.97
CA THR A 98 -1.43 -0.20 -14.08
C THR A 98 -2.21 -1.42 -13.62
N PRO A 99 -2.87 -2.14 -14.55
CA PRO A 99 -3.56 -3.37 -14.17
C PRO A 99 -2.63 -4.40 -13.53
N ALA A 100 -1.40 -4.51 -14.03
CA ALA A 100 -0.44 -5.46 -13.46
C ALA A 100 -0.14 -5.10 -12.01
N ALA A 101 0.13 -3.83 -11.74
CA ALA A 101 0.42 -3.39 -10.37
C ALA A 101 -0.81 -3.58 -9.48
N ALA A 102 -2.01 -3.31 -10.01
CA ALA A 102 -3.22 -3.47 -9.23
C ALA A 102 -3.41 -4.92 -8.79
N VAL A 103 -3.07 -5.87 -9.66
CA VAL A 103 -3.16 -7.29 -9.32
C VAL A 103 -2.20 -7.62 -8.18
N GLU A 104 -0.95 -7.17 -8.29
CA GLU A 104 0.04 -7.47 -7.27
C GLU A 104 -0.34 -6.84 -5.93
N ILE A 105 -0.84 -5.61 -5.96
CA ILE A 105 -1.31 -4.95 -4.76
C ILE A 105 -2.45 -5.74 -4.13
N GLY A 106 -3.38 -6.21 -4.95
CA GLY A 106 -4.48 -7.01 -4.46
C GLY A 106 -4.02 -8.31 -3.80
N ILE A 107 -2.99 -8.92 -4.37
CA ILE A 107 -2.43 -10.15 -3.80
C ILE A 107 -1.81 -9.86 -2.43
N ILE A 108 -1.06 -8.78 -2.32
CA ILE A 108 -0.45 -8.41 -1.04
C ILE A 108 -1.53 -8.12 0.00
N ILE A 109 -2.55 -7.36 -0.39
CA ILE A 109 -3.64 -7.04 0.53
C ILE A 109 -4.30 -8.32 1.01
N GLY A 110 -4.61 -9.23 0.09
CA GLY A 110 -5.25 -10.49 0.46
C GLY A 110 -4.42 -11.31 1.41
N LYS A 111 -3.11 -11.37 1.14
CA LYS A 111 -2.21 -12.14 1.99
C LYS A 111 -2.19 -11.63 3.42
N TYR A 112 -2.02 -10.32 3.58
CA TYR A 112 -1.89 -9.75 4.92
C TYR A 112 -3.21 -9.43 5.57
N TYR A 113 -4.27 -9.39 4.81
CA TYR A 113 -5.58 -9.21 5.39
C TYR A 113 -5.91 -10.34 6.36
N GLU A 114 -5.69 -11.56 5.93
CA GLU A 114 -6.01 -12.69 6.78
C GLU A 114 -5.08 -12.76 7.98
N THR A 115 -3.81 -12.44 7.76
CA THR A 115 -2.85 -12.45 8.85
C THR A 115 -3.16 -11.36 9.86
N GLY A 116 -3.49 -10.17 9.38
CA GLY A 116 -3.75 -9.04 10.26
C GLY A 116 -5.04 -9.17 11.03
N LYS A 117 -5.88 -10.07 10.63
CA LYS A 117 -7.14 -10.28 11.31
C LYS A 117 -6.94 -10.81 12.72
N GLU A 118 -5.86 -11.48 12.92
CA GLU A 118 -5.56 -12.05 14.22
C GLU A 118 -4.61 -11.16 14.97
#